data_2adfc4ab97203782936a26def84444b2
#
_entry.id   2adfc4ab97203782936a26def84444b2
#
_cell.length_a   1.000
_cell.length_b   1.000
_cell.length_c   1.000
_cell.angle_alpha   90.00
_cell.angle_beta   90.00
_cell.angle_gamma   90.00
#
_symmetry.space_group_name_H-M   'P 1'
#
loop_
_entity.id
_entity.type
_entity.pdbx_description
1 polymer ?
#
loop_
_entity_poly.entity_id
_entity_poly.type
_entity_poly.pdbx_seq_one_letter_code
_entity_poly.pdbx_strand_id
1 'polypeptide(L)'
;MAFIDPKTVPQRTLFTGEKIPCIGMGTFGSDRFTPDQVSSAVAGAIRCGYRLFDCASVYGNEDQIGKVFARAFEEGVVKREELFVTSKVWNDMHGKGDVLLSMAKTLKDLRLDYVDAYFVHWPFPNYHAPGCDGDSRNPDSKPFSVEEFMATWRQMERLYEMGLTRYLGMSNMTIPKLKAVLPLVKIKPALIEMELHPAFQQPELFDYCEANRIVPVGFCPIGSPSRPERDRTPEDVAATEMPEVVEIARAHGVHPAIICLKWAAQRGQIPIPFSVKEPQYVSNLKCVTEDPLTDEEMETLRAADKNCRLIKGQVFLWPGATHWQDLWDLNGEITGC
;
A
#
# COMPACT_ATOMS: atom_id res chain seq x y z
N MET A 1 5.88 -24.28 11.31
CA MET A 1 5.15 -23.09 10.78
C MET A 1 3.67 -23.28 11.10
N ALA A 2 3.05 -22.30 11.76
CA ALA A 2 1.62 -22.34 12.02
C ALA A 2 0.87 -22.03 10.70
N PHE A 3 -0.11 -22.87 10.37
CA PHE A 3 -1.00 -22.65 9.22
C PHE A 3 -2.29 -22.01 9.70
N ILE A 4 -2.72 -20.96 9.02
CA ILE A 4 -3.98 -20.26 9.23
C ILE A 4 -4.82 -20.53 7.98
N ASP A 5 -6.00 -21.12 8.15
CA ASP A 5 -6.88 -21.39 7.01
C ASP A 5 -7.27 -20.04 6.35
N PRO A 6 -6.90 -19.81 5.09
CA PRO A 6 -7.24 -18.56 4.39
C PRO A 6 -8.74 -18.24 4.37
N LYS A 7 -9.60 -19.25 4.51
CA LYS A 7 -11.06 -19.10 4.57
C LYS A 7 -11.53 -18.45 5.86
N THR A 8 -10.74 -18.48 6.92
CA THR A 8 -11.03 -17.80 8.19
C THR A 8 -10.65 -16.33 8.19
N VAL A 9 -9.82 -15.90 7.23
CA VAL A 9 -9.41 -14.50 7.07
C VAL A 9 -10.61 -13.69 6.56
N PRO A 10 -11.07 -12.66 7.29
CA PRO A 10 -12.15 -11.80 6.84
C PRO A 10 -11.85 -11.16 5.47
N GLN A 11 -12.89 -10.78 4.77
CA GLN A 11 -12.76 -10.28 3.40
C GLN A 11 -13.37 -8.89 3.24
N ARG A 12 -12.88 -8.13 2.26
CA ARG A 12 -13.45 -6.88 1.76
C ARG A 12 -14.15 -7.13 0.44
N THR A 13 -15.27 -6.47 0.25
CA THR A 13 -16.03 -6.58 -1.00
C THR A 13 -15.73 -5.38 -1.89
N LEU A 14 -15.20 -5.62 -3.08
CA LEU A 14 -15.00 -4.61 -4.10
C LEU A 14 -16.35 -4.16 -4.69
N PHE A 15 -16.40 -3.01 -5.35
CA PHE A 15 -17.63 -2.51 -5.99
C PHE A 15 -18.20 -3.48 -7.06
N THR A 16 -17.38 -4.38 -7.57
CA THR A 16 -17.77 -5.45 -8.50
C THR A 16 -18.47 -6.63 -7.84
N GLY A 17 -18.46 -6.68 -6.50
CA GLY A 17 -18.96 -7.81 -5.70
C GLY A 17 -17.92 -8.90 -5.41
N GLU A 18 -16.73 -8.82 -6.00
CA GLU A 18 -15.63 -9.75 -5.67
C GLU A 18 -15.11 -9.49 -4.26
N LYS A 19 -14.71 -10.56 -3.60
CA LYS A 19 -14.16 -10.53 -2.24
C LYS A 19 -12.66 -10.75 -2.26
N ILE A 20 -11.94 -9.93 -1.50
CA ILE A 20 -10.48 -9.98 -1.35
C ILE A 20 -10.10 -10.03 0.13
N PRO A 21 -8.94 -10.61 0.52
CA PRO A 21 -8.52 -10.66 1.92
C PRO A 21 -8.47 -9.28 2.58
N CYS A 22 -8.87 -9.19 3.85
CA CYS A 22 -8.83 -7.93 4.60
C CYS A 22 -7.44 -7.53 5.10
N ILE A 23 -6.43 -8.35 4.85
CA ILE A 23 -5.02 -8.10 5.18
C ILE A 23 -4.14 -8.68 4.08
N GLY A 24 -3.08 -7.96 3.73
CA GLY A 24 -2.05 -8.44 2.82
C GLY A 24 -0.66 -8.45 3.46
N MET A 25 0.32 -8.90 2.69
CA MET A 25 1.74 -8.75 3.02
C MET A 25 2.37 -7.75 2.07
N GLY A 26 2.89 -6.64 2.61
CA GLY A 26 3.77 -5.73 1.86
C GLY A 26 5.11 -6.39 1.54
N THR A 27 5.76 -5.97 0.47
CA THR A 27 7.05 -6.53 0.02
C THR A 27 8.17 -5.49 -0.08
N PHE A 28 7.94 -4.27 0.39
CA PHE A 28 8.99 -3.25 0.45
C PHE A 28 10.00 -3.58 1.55
N GLY A 29 11.15 -4.14 1.16
CA GLY A 29 12.23 -4.51 2.08
C GLY A 29 13.03 -3.32 2.63
N SER A 30 12.77 -2.11 2.12
CA SER A 30 13.60 -0.93 2.40
C SER A 30 15.08 -1.20 2.08
N ASP A 31 15.99 -0.39 2.59
CA ASP A 31 17.44 -0.61 2.46
C ASP A 31 17.99 -1.65 3.45
N ARG A 32 17.10 -2.34 4.19
CA ARG A 32 17.47 -3.24 5.29
C ARG A 32 17.47 -4.72 4.94
N PHE A 33 16.67 -5.10 3.93
CA PHE A 33 16.49 -6.51 3.57
C PHE A 33 16.76 -6.73 2.09
N THR A 34 17.50 -7.79 1.80
CA THR A 34 17.79 -8.20 0.43
C THR A 34 16.52 -8.76 -0.25
N PRO A 35 16.45 -8.72 -1.60
CA PRO A 35 15.37 -9.36 -2.35
C PRO A 35 15.15 -10.84 -1.99
N ASP A 36 16.23 -11.58 -1.68
CA ASP A 36 16.14 -12.99 -1.29
C ASP A 36 15.52 -13.16 0.11
N GLN A 37 15.81 -12.27 1.05
CA GLN A 37 15.16 -12.29 2.36
C GLN A 37 13.66 -11.99 2.25
N VAL A 38 13.29 -11.02 1.42
CA VAL A 38 11.88 -10.68 1.17
C VAL A 38 11.16 -11.84 0.50
N SER A 39 11.71 -12.41 -0.56
CA SER A 39 11.08 -13.53 -1.27
C SER A 39 10.97 -14.79 -0.42
N SER A 40 11.95 -15.06 0.44
CA SER A 40 11.88 -16.16 1.43
C SER A 40 10.73 -15.95 2.41
N ALA A 41 10.49 -14.71 2.87
CA ALA A 41 9.36 -14.38 3.72
C ALA A 41 8.03 -14.54 2.98
N VAL A 42 7.94 -14.15 1.70
CA VAL A 42 6.76 -14.39 0.85
C VAL A 42 6.46 -15.88 0.74
N ALA A 43 7.48 -16.73 0.53
CA ALA A 43 7.30 -18.19 0.50
C ALA A 43 6.72 -18.73 1.82
N GLY A 44 7.23 -18.26 2.95
CA GLY A 44 6.70 -18.58 4.27
C GLY A 44 5.27 -18.09 4.48
N ALA A 45 4.97 -16.86 4.06
CA ALA A 45 3.66 -16.25 4.17
C ALA A 45 2.59 -17.02 3.36
N ILE A 46 2.89 -17.45 2.12
CA ILE A 46 1.98 -18.31 1.33
C ILE A 46 1.65 -19.58 2.10
N ARG A 47 2.65 -20.25 2.66
CA ARG A 47 2.49 -21.50 3.45
C ARG A 47 1.77 -21.26 4.77
N CYS A 48 1.91 -20.08 5.35
CA CYS A 48 1.19 -19.65 6.56
C CYS A 48 -0.30 -19.40 6.30
N GLY A 49 -0.68 -18.99 5.07
CA GLY A 49 -2.07 -18.73 4.71
C GLY A 49 -2.34 -17.35 4.10
N TYR A 50 -1.34 -16.51 3.92
CA TYR A 50 -1.52 -15.24 3.18
C TYR A 50 -1.98 -15.50 1.75
N ARG A 51 -2.90 -14.64 1.28
CA ARG A 51 -3.45 -14.68 -0.09
C ARG A 51 -3.44 -13.33 -0.80
N LEU A 52 -2.99 -12.26 -0.13
CA LEU A 52 -2.78 -10.93 -0.75
C LEU A 52 -1.34 -10.51 -0.56
N PHE A 53 -0.68 -10.13 -1.66
CA PHE A 53 0.72 -9.67 -1.70
C PHE A 53 0.80 -8.34 -2.46
N ASP A 54 1.38 -7.33 -1.81
CA ASP A 54 1.56 -6.01 -2.39
C ASP A 54 3.00 -5.82 -2.85
N CYS A 55 3.20 -5.74 -4.17
CA CYS A 55 4.48 -5.56 -4.85
C CYS A 55 4.57 -4.16 -5.49
N ALA A 56 5.74 -3.81 -5.98
CA ALA A 56 5.96 -2.69 -6.88
C ALA A 56 7.28 -2.86 -7.65
N SER A 57 7.31 -2.38 -8.88
CA SER A 57 8.50 -2.47 -9.74
C SER A 57 9.73 -1.80 -9.11
N VAL A 58 9.54 -0.69 -8.40
CA VAL A 58 10.61 0.07 -7.73
C VAL A 58 11.22 -0.66 -6.52
N TYR A 59 10.56 -1.68 -5.97
CA TYR A 59 11.09 -2.43 -4.83
C TYR A 59 12.26 -3.34 -5.20
N GLY A 60 12.48 -3.59 -6.50
CA GLY A 60 13.64 -4.31 -7.02
C GLY A 60 13.71 -5.79 -6.64
N ASN A 61 12.58 -6.39 -6.28
CA ASN A 61 12.49 -7.77 -5.77
C ASN A 61 11.44 -8.64 -6.47
N GLU A 62 10.74 -8.11 -7.48
CA GLU A 62 9.67 -8.84 -8.17
C GLU A 62 10.18 -10.15 -8.82
N ASP A 63 11.42 -10.20 -9.38
CA ASP A 63 11.95 -11.43 -9.96
C ASP A 63 12.14 -12.55 -8.94
N GLN A 64 12.62 -12.22 -7.74
CA GLN A 64 12.79 -13.21 -6.67
C GLN A 64 11.42 -13.68 -6.14
N ILE A 65 10.45 -12.76 -5.99
CA ILE A 65 9.08 -13.08 -5.59
C ILE A 65 8.40 -13.96 -6.66
N GLY A 66 8.60 -13.64 -7.95
CA GLY A 66 8.07 -14.43 -9.06
C GLY A 66 8.58 -15.88 -9.09
N LYS A 67 9.84 -16.11 -8.72
CA LYS A 67 10.37 -17.48 -8.53
C LYS A 67 9.63 -18.23 -7.43
N VAL A 68 9.27 -17.53 -6.35
CA VAL A 68 8.50 -18.11 -5.24
C VAL A 68 7.07 -18.45 -5.69
N PHE A 69 6.40 -17.54 -6.41
CA PHE A 69 5.06 -17.80 -6.92
C PHE A 69 5.05 -18.99 -7.87
N ALA A 70 5.93 -19.01 -8.86
CA ALA A 70 6.03 -20.11 -9.82
C ALA A 70 6.24 -21.46 -9.13
N ARG A 71 7.16 -21.51 -8.16
CA ARG A 71 7.41 -22.71 -7.38
C ARG A 71 6.21 -23.13 -6.53
N ALA A 72 5.52 -22.17 -5.90
CA ALA A 72 4.33 -22.47 -5.07
C ALA A 72 3.18 -23.04 -5.92
N PHE A 73 3.03 -22.57 -7.17
CA PHE A 73 2.06 -23.13 -8.12
C PHE A 73 2.47 -24.53 -8.60
N GLU A 74 3.73 -24.73 -8.96
CA GLU A 74 4.27 -26.02 -9.41
C GLU A 74 4.16 -27.10 -8.31
N GLU A 75 4.48 -26.74 -7.07
CA GLU A 75 4.35 -27.63 -5.90
C GLU A 75 2.90 -27.83 -5.43
N GLY A 76 1.92 -27.13 -6.01
CA GLY A 76 0.51 -27.22 -5.63
C GLY A 76 0.20 -26.67 -4.24
N VAL A 77 1.07 -25.81 -3.70
CA VAL A 77 0.88 -25.16 -2.39
C VAL A 77 -0.30 -24.17 -2.44
N VAL A 78 -0.45 -23.49 -3.57
CA VAL A 78 -1.52 -22.53 -3.85
C VAL A 78 -1.71 -22.45 -5.36
N LYS A 79 -2.95 -22.13 -5.80
CA LYS A 79 -3.22 -21.85 -7.21
C LYS A 79 -3.11 -20.34 -7.48
N ARG A 80 -2.86 -19.96 -8.75
CA ARG A 80 -2.79 -18.54 -9.13
C ARG A 80 -4.05 -17.75 -8.75
N GLU A 81 -5.21 -18.33 -9.00
CA GLU A 81 -6.51 -17.71 -8.71
C GLU A 81 -6.84 -17.57 -7.22
N GLU A 82 -6.09 -18.23 -6.35
CA GLU A 82 -6.21 -18.07 -4.90
C GLU A 82 -5.39 -16.89 -4.36
N LEU A 83 -4.49 -16.33 -5.18
CA LEU A 83 -3.70 -15.17 -4.80
C LEU A 83 -4.28 -13.88 -5.37
N PHE A 84 -4.31 -12.83 -4.55
CA PHE A 84 -4.51 -11.45 -4.98
C PHE A 84 -3.15 -10.75 -4.96
N VAL A 85 -2.57 -10.54 -6.13
CA VAL A 85 -1.24 -9.93 -6.28
C VAL A 85 -1.40 -8.53 -6.86
N THR A 86 -0.85 -7.54 -6.17
CA THR A 86 -0.81 -6.17 -6.66
C THR A 86 0.59 -5.76 -7.06
N SER A 87 0.70 -4.83 -8.00
CA SER A 87 1.94 -4.13 -8.30
C SER A 87 1.65 -2.68 -8.74
N LYS A 88 2.70 -1.91 -9.03
CA LYS A 88 2.58 -0.47 -9.22
C LYS A 88 3.53 0.01 -10.32
N VAL A 89 3.03 0.91 -11.19
CA VAL A 89 3.91 1.66 -12.10
C VAL A 89 4.64 2.74 -11.32
N TRP A 90 5.96 2.80 -11.48
CA TRP A 90 6.78 3.80 -10.83
C TRP A 90 6.77 5.14 -11.59
N ASN A 91 7.19 6.20 -10.92
CA ASN A 91 7.09 7.58 -11.38
C ASN A 91 7.87 7.89 -12.66
N ASP A 92 8.96 7.19 -12.93
CA ASP A 92 9.76 7.34 -14.15
C ASP A 92 9.13 6.67 -15.39
N MET A 93 8.01 5.98 -15.22
CA MET A 93 7.30 5.22 -16.26
C MET A 93 5.91 5.75 -16.55
N HIS A 94 5.69 7.07 -16.43
CA HIS A 94 4.42 7.72 -16.73
C HIS A 94 4.32 8.24 -18.18
N GLY A 95 5.40 8.20 -18.95
CA GLY A 95 5.44 8.65 -20.34
C GLY A 95 4.57 7.81 -21.27
N LYS A 96 4.47 8.26 -22.53
CA LYS A 96 3.67 7.58 -23.54
C LYS A 96 4.23 6.20 -23.86
N GLY A 97 3.47 5.16 -23.57
CA GLY A 97 3.84 3.75 -23.78
C GLY A 97 4.58 3.12 -22.59
N ASP A 98 5.03 3.89 -21.62
CA ASP A 98 5.86 3.42 -20.51
C ASP A 98 5.09 2.53 -19.55
N VAL A 99 3.82 2.83 -19.30
CA VAL A 99 2.96 2.02 -18.42
C VAL A 99 2.84 0.58 -18.93
N LEU A 100 2.74 0.38 -20.26
CA LEU A 100 2.72 -0.95 -20.86
C LEU A 100 4.08 -1.67 -20.72
N LEU A 101 5.18 -0.94 -20.89
CA LEU A 101 6.53 -1.49 -20.68
C LEU A 101 6.76 -1.86 -19.22
N SER A 102 6.32 -1.04 -18.29
CA SER A 102 6.37 -1.32 -16.85
C SER A 102 5.56 -2.57 -16.50
N MET A 103 4.33 -2.69 -17.00
CA MET A 103 3.50 -3.89 -16.81
C MET A 103 4.15 -5.14 -17.41
N ALA A 104 4.69 -5.07 -18.62
CA ALA A 104 5.35 -6.20 -19.26
C ALA A 104 6.56 -6.67 -18.42
N LYS A 105 7.33 -5.74 -17.87
CA LYS A 105 8.43 -6.06 -16.95
C LYS A 105 7.90 -6.72 -15.66
N THR A 106 6.91 -6.13 -15.00
CA THR A 106 6.30 -6.66 -13.77
C THR A 106 5.79 -8.09 -13.98
N LEU A 107 5.02 -8.34 -15.05
CA LEU A 107 4.50 -9.68 -15.34
C LEU A 107 5.60 -10.69 -15.60
N LYS A 108 6.64 -10.30 -16.35
CA LYS A 108 7.82 -11.14 -16.58
C LYS A 108 8.53 -11.48 -15.28
N ASP A 109 8.80 -10.48 -14.44
CA ASP A 109 9.55 -10.64 -13.19
C ASP A 109 8.73 -11.46 -12.17
N LEU A 110 7.44 -11.17 -12.00
CA LEU A 110 6.54 -11.92 -11.13
C LEU A 110 6.15 -13.31 -11.69
N ARG A 111 6.47 -13.60 -12.99
CA ARG A 111 6.09 -14.85 -13.67
C ARG A 111 4.60 -15.11 -13.67
N LEU A 112 3.84 -14.05 -13.95
CA LEU A 112 2.38 -14.04 -13.99
C LEU A 112 1.89 -13.59 -15.36
N ASP A 113 0.72 -14.07 -15.78
CA ASP A 113 0.03 -13.62 -16.98
C ASP A 113 -0.78 -12.33 -16.73
N TYR A 114 -1.16 -12.09 -15.47
CA TYR A 114 -1.87 -10.90 -15.03
C TYR A 114 -1.56 -10.60 -13.55
N VAL A 115 -1.75 -9.35 -13.12
CA VAL A 115 -1.86 -8.98 -11.70
C VAL A 115 -3.33 -8.72 -11.34
N ASP A 116 -3.69 -8.88 -10.06
CA ASP A 116 -5.08 -8.66 -9.64
C ASP A 116 -5.40 -7.17 -9.55
N ALA A 117 -4.47 -6.34 -9.07
CA ALA A 117 -4.60 -4.90 -9.17
C ALA A 117 -3.28 -4.24 -9.56
N TYR A 118 -3.37 -3.21 -10.41
CA TYR A 118 -2.22 -2.41 -10.80
C TYR A 118 -2.45 -0.95 -10.43
N PHE A 119 -1.47 -0.34 -9.75
CA PHE A 119 -1.59 1.00 -9.20
C PHE A 119 -0.71 2.00 -9.93
N VAL A 120 -1.15 3.25 -9.99
CA VAL A 120 -0.24 4.39 -10.14
C VAL A 120 0.35 4.66 -8.76
N HIS A 121 1.67 4.51 -8.60
CA HIS A 121 2.34 4.53 -7.28
C HIS A 121 2.30 5.92 -6.64
N TRP A 122 2.60 6.97 -7.42
CA TRP A 122 2.42 8.37 -7.06
C TRP A 122 1.70 9.10 -8.19
N PRO A 123 0.96 10.16 -7.90
CA PRO A 123 0.10 10.79 -8.91
C PRO A 123 0.85 11.68 -9.94
N PHE A 124 2.17 11.68 -9.93
CA PHE A 124 3.01 12.52 -10.77
C PHE A 124 4.26 11.75 -11.24
N PRO A 125 4.94 12.22 -12.32
CA PRO A 125 6.14 11.55 -12.86
C PRO A 125 7.43 11.87 -12.09
N ASN A 126 7.34 12.52 -10.93
CA ASN A 126 8.50 12.90 -10.13
C ASN A 126 9.14 11.65 -9.52
N TYR A 127 10.43 11.50 -9.67
CA TYR A 127 11.17 10.38 -9.11
C TYR A 127 12.43 10.86 -8.40
N HIS A 128 13.04 10.02 -7.60
CA HIS A 128 14.31 10.26 -6.95
C HIS A 128 15.31 9.17 -7.32
N ALA A 129 16.60 9.52 -7.33
CA ALA A 129 17.66 8.54 -7.52
C ALA A 129 17.73 7.57 -6.32
N PRO A 130 18.11 6.30 -6.55
CA PRO A 130 18.40 5.37 -5.46
C PRO A 130 19.45 5.96 -4.50
N GLY A 131 19.22 5.80 -3.20
CA GLY A 131 20.16 6.25 -2.16
C GLY A 131 20.25 7.76 -1.95
N CYS A 132 19.37 8.56 -2.57
CA CYS A 132 19.32 10.00 -2.33
C CYS A 132 18.95 10.31 -0.86
N ASP A 133 19.39 11.45 -0.35
CA ASP A 133 18.93 12.01 0.93
C ASP A 133 17.60 12.76 0.79
N GLY A 134 17.04 13.22 1.91
CA GLY A 134 15.75 13.90 1.95
C GLY A 134 15.72 15.26 1.23
N ASP A 135 16.87 15.88 0.99
CA ASP A 135 17.00 17.16 0.31
C ASP A 135 17.29 17.02 -1.19
N SER A 136 17.61 15.80 -1.64
CA SER A 136 17.84 15.51 -3.07
C SER A 136 16.52 15.60 -3.83
N ARG A 137 16.48 16.50 -4.82
CA ARG A 137 15.30 16.73 -5.65
C ARG A 137 15.67 16.59 -7.12
N ASN A 138 14.76 15.98 -7.88
CA ASN A 138 14.90 15.96 -9.32
C ASN A 138 14.51 17.33 -9.88
N PRO A 139 15.41 18.04 -10.62
CA PRO A 139 15.12 19.36 -11.19
C PRO A 139 13.99 19.34 -12.24
N ASP A 140 13.70 18.17 -12.82
CA ASP A 140 12.61 17.98 -13.80
C ASP A 140 11.26 17.66 -13.15
N SER A 141 11.21 17.57 -11.81
CA SER A 141 9.97 17.36 -11.07
C SER A 141 8.99 18.51 -11.28
N LYS A 142 7.70 18.16 -11.35
CA LYS A 142 6.60 19.09 -11.63
C LYS A 142 5.50 18.95 -10.58
N PRO A 143 4.68 20.00 -10.38
CA PRO A 143 3.45 19.88 -9.62
C PRO A 143 2.50 18.88 -10.27
N PHE A 144 1.51 18.41 -9.52
CA PHE A 144 0.48 17.52 -10.06
C PHE A 144 -0.28 18.22 -11.20
N SER A 145 -0.48 17.49 -12.29
CA SER A 145 -1.32 17.93 -13.43
C SER A 145 -2.40 16.88 -13.70
N VAL A 146 -3.65 17.33 -13.74
CA VAL A 146 -4.80 16.47 -14.11
C VAL A 146 -4.61 15.89 -15.50
N GLU A 147 -4.12 16.70 -16.46
CA GLU A 147 -3.92 16.26 -17.85
C GLU A 147 -2.85 15.15 -17.92
N GLU A 148 -1.70 15.34 -17.29
CA GLU A 148 -0.61 14.35 -17.27
C GLU A 148 -1.02 13.07 -16.53
N PHE A 149 -1.69 13.20 -15.38
CA PHE A 149 -2.22 12.06 -14.66
C PHE A 149 -3.23 11.28 -15.50
N MET A 150 -4.16 11.96 -16.17
CA MET A 150 -5.15 11.29 -17.03
C MET A 150 -4.52 10.65 -18.27
N ALA A 151 -3.41 11.17 -18.78
CA ALA A 151 -2.65 10.51 -19.84
C ALA A 151 -2.05 9.18 -19.37
N THR A 152 -1.52 9.13 -18.12
CA THR A 152 -1.07 7.90 -17.46
C THR A 152 -2.25 6.96 -17.18
N TRP A 153 -3.35 7.47 -16.62
CA TRP A 153 -4.53 6.66 -16.28
C TRP A 153 -5.15 6.00 -17.51
N ARG A 154 -5.22 6.67 -18.66
CA ARG A 154 -5.69 6.05 -19.90
C ARG A 154 -4.85 4.86 -20.34
N GLN A 155 -3.56 4.87 -20.06
CA GLN A 155 -2.70 3.70 -20.31
C GLN A 155 -3.00 2.58 -19.30
N MET A 156 -3.30 2.91 -18.05
CA MET A 156 -3.76 1.94 -17.05
C MET A 156 -5.10 1.30 -17.48
N GLU A 157 -6.06 2.09 -17.95
CA GLU A 157 -7.35 1.60 -18.49
C GLU A 157 -7.12 0.61 -19.64
N ARG A 158 -6.14 0.89 -20.51
CA ARG A 158 -5.77 -0.03 -21.59
C ARG A 158 -5.21 -1.36 -21.08
N LEU A 159 -4.42 -1.37 -20.01
CA LEU A 159 -3.96 -2.63 -19.40
C LEU A 159 -5.14 -3.48 -18.91
N TYR A 160 -6.14 -2.83 -18.31
CA TYR A 160 -7.37 -3.50 -17.91
C TYR A 160 -8.13 -4.08 -19.11
N GLU A 161 -8.31 -3.31 -20.18
CA GLU A 161 -8.96 -3.76 -21.42
C GLU A 161 -8.21 -4.94 -22.07
N MET A 162 -6.89 -5.00 -21.92
CA MET A 162 -6.05 -6.11 -22.41
C MET A 162 -6.07 -7.34 -21.48
N GLY A 163 -6.70 -7.26 -20.31
CA GLY A 163 -6.73 -8.34 -19.32
C GLY A 163 -5.41 -8.57 -18.56
N LEU A 164 -4.48 -7.61 -18.63
CA LEU A 164 -3.19 -7.69 -17.91
C LEU A 164 -3.32 -7.34 -16.43
N THR A 165 -4.41 -6.71 -16.05
CA THR A 165 -4.82 -6.48 -14.66
C THR A 165 -6.33 -6.61 -14.53
N ARG A 166 -6.80 -7.13 -13.39
CA ARG A 166 -8.23 -7.29 -13.11
C ARG A 166 -8.86 -6.04 -12.52
N TYR A 167 -8.09 -5.25 -11.80
CA TYR A 167 -8.48 -3.99 -11.15
C TYR A 167 -7.42 -2.92 -11.34
N LEU A 168 -7.86 -1.67 -11.26
CA LEU A 168 -6.98 -0.52 -11.23
C LEU A 168 -7.00 0.13 -9.85
N GLY A 169 -5.87 0.67 -9.44
CA GLY A 169 -5.71 1.41 -8.20
C GLY A 169 -4.94 2.71 -8.38
N MET A 170 -5.12 3.61 -7.43
CA MET A 170 -4.33 4.84 -7.30
C MET A 170 -3.67 4.82 -5.93
N SER A 171 -2.49 5.43 -5.81
CA SER A 171 -1.81 5.55 -4.53
C SER A 171 -1.35 6.98 -4.29
N ASN A 172 -1.24 7.38 -3.01
CA ASN A 172 -0.80 8.71 -2.59
C ASN A 172 -1.64 9.87 -3.17
N MET A 173 -2.94 9.63 -3.32
CA MET A 173 -3.90 10.64 -3.76
C MET A 173 -4.40 11.48 -2.58
N THR A 174 -4.81 12.70 -2.88
CA THR A 174 -5.53 13.59 -1.95
C THR A 174 -6.99 13.74 -2.39
N ILE A 175 -7.85 14.23 -1.52
CA ILE A 175 -9.27 14.49 -1.88
C ILE A 175 -9.39 15.47 -3.06
N PRO A 176 -8.65 16.61 -3.10
CA PRO A 176 -8.68 17.50 -4.27
C PRO A 176 -8.31 16.78 -5.57
N LYS A 177 -7.22 15.99 -5.56
CA LYS A 177 -6.79 15.21 -6.73
C LYS A 177 -7.85 14.18 -7.14
N LEU A 178 -8.42 13.44 -6.19
CA LEU A 178 -9.49 12.46 -6.48
C LEU A 178 -10.74 13.14 -7.06
N LYS A 179 -11.17 14.28 -6.50
CA LYS A 179 -12.31 15.06 -7.03
C LYS A 179 -12.07 15.53 -8.46
N ALA A 180 -10.83 15.87 -8.80
CA ALA A 180 -10.49 16.33 -10.15
C ALA A 180 -10.45 15.17 -11.17
N VAL A 181 -9.98 13.98 -10.78
CA VAL A 181 -9.74 12.89 -11.74
C VAL A 181 -10.88 11.86 -11.83
N LEU A 182 -11.56 11.54 -10.71
CA LEU A 182 -12.62 10.51 -10.73
C LEU A 182 -13.76 10.77 -11.73
N PRO A 183 -14.19 12.01 -11.99
CA PRO A 183 -15.19 12.27 -13.04
C PRO A 183 -14.70 12.01 -14.46
N LEU A 184 -13.38 11.92 -14.68
CA LEU A 184 -12.74 11.79 -15.99
C LEU A 184 -12.35 10.36 -16.35
N VAL A 185 -12.33 9.44 -15.37
CA VAL A 185 -11.94 8.04 -15.58
C VAL A 185 -13.08 7.27 -16.26
N LYS A 186 -12.73 6.38 -17.19
CA LYS A 186 -13.68 5.42 -17.79
C LYS A 186 -13.78 4.17 -16.93
N ILE A 187 -12.64 3.69 -16.43
CA ILE A 187 -12.56 2.55 -15.53
C ILE A 187 -12.23 3.08 -14.14
N LYS A 188 -13.18 2.91 -13.24
CA LYS A 188 -13.06 3.37 -11.87
C LYS A 188 -11.97 2.60 -11.12
N PRO A 189 -11.14 3.25 -10.29
CA PRO A 189 -10.24 2.54 -9.39
C PRO A 189 -11.06 1.71 -8.37
N ALA A 190 -10.63 0.48 -8.12
CA ALA A 190 -11.23 -0.38 -7.11
C ALA A 190 -10.60 -0.17 -5.74
N LEU A 191 -9.35 0.29 -5.72
CA LEU A 191 -8.50 0.41 -4.54
C LEU A 191 -7.78 1.77 -4.54
N ILE A 192 -7.67 2.36 -3.36
CA ILE A 192 -6.78 3.52 -3.12
C ILE A 192 -5.79 3.11 -2.02
N GLU A 193 -4.49 3.17 -2.35
CA GLU A 193 -3.45 2.88 -1.39
C GLU A 193 -2.89 4.18 -0.79
N MET A 194 -2.89 4.26 0.54
CA MET A 194 -2.50 5.45 1.28
C MET A 194 -1.85 5.09 2.61
N GLU A 195 -1.10 6.01 3.20
CA GLU A 195 -0.58 5.84 4.55
C GLU A 195 -1.72 5.86 5.56
N LEU A 196 -1.90 4.75 6.31
CA LEU A 196 -2.96 4.64 7.32
C LEU A 196 -2.48 3.83 8.54
N HIS A 197 -2.42 4.46 9.69
CA HIS A 197 -2.10 3.86 10.98
C HIS A 197 -2.74 4.67 12.12
N PRO A 198 -2.76 4.19 13.39
CA PRO A 198 -3.45 4.89 14.49
C PRO A 198 -3.02 6.33 14.71
N ALA A 199 -1.75 6.69 14.41
CA ALA A 199 -1.26 8.07 14.51
C ALA A 199 -1.53 8.93 13.27
N PHE A 200 -2.02 8.33 12.17
CA PHE A 200 -2.38 9.03 10.93
C PHE A 200 -3.54 8.32 10.24
N GLN A 201 -4.74 8.72 10.63
CA GLN A 201 -5.97 8.00 10.24
C GLN A 201 -6.62 8.51 8.97
N GLN A 202 -6.36 9.74 8.56
CA GLN A 202 -6.94 10.39 7.38
C GLN A 202 -8.48 10.17 7.25
N PRO A 203 -9.28 10.51 8.26
CA PRO A 203 -10.70 10.15 8.31
C PRO A 203 -11.47 10.67 7.08
N GLU A 204 -11.24 11.91 6.65
CA GLU A 204 -11.95 12.51 5.53
C GLU A 204 -11.64 11.81 4.21
N LEU A 205 -10.36 11.41 3.98
CA LEU A 205 -9.97 10.69 2.79
C LEU A 205 -10.50 9.25 2.80
N PHE A 206 -10.48 8.61 3.98
CA PHE A 206 -11.04 7.29 4.17
C PHE A 206 -12.55 7.29 3.85
N ASP A 207 -13.31 8.19 4.45
CA ASP A 207 -14.76 8.32 4.25
C ASP A 207 -15.08 8.67 2.78
N TYR A 208 -14.25 9.51 2.15
CA TYR A 208 -14.40 9.83 0.73
C TYR A 208 -14.23 8.58 -0.15
N CYS A 209 -13.28 7.72 0.15
CA CYS A 209 -13.08 6.46 -0.57
C CYS A 209 -14.28 5.53 -0.38
N GLU A 210 -14.77 5.35 0.86
CA GLU A 210 -15.94 4.51 1.13
C GLU A 210 -17.21 5.02 0.45
N ALA A 211 -17.48 6.34 0.51
CA ALA A 211 -18.62 6.96 -0.17
C ALA A 211 -18.57 6.73 -1.69
N ASN A 212 -17.38 6.63 -2.25
CA ASN A 212 -17.17 6.28 -3.65
C ASN A 212 -17.07 4.76 -3.88
N ARG A 213 -17.28 3.91 -2.88
CA ARG A 213 -17.13 2.44 -2.96
C ARG A 213 -15.76 2.03 -3.52
N ILE A 214 -14.70 2.67 -3.06
CA ILE A 214 -13.30 2.37 -3.36
C ILE A 214 -12.68 1.86 -2.07
N VAL A 215 -12.06 0.70 -2.08
CA VAL A 215 -11.51 0.09 -0.86
C VAL A 215 -10.17 0.73 -0.50
N PRO A 216 -10.02 1.27 0.72
CA PRO A 216 -8.74 1.78 1.21
C PRO A 216 -7.75 0.65 1.49
N VAL A 217 -6.51 0.79 1.00
CA VAL A 217 -5.37 -0.07 1.33
C VAL A 217 -4.39 0.76 2.16
N GLY A 218 -4.03 0.29 3.35
CA GLY A 218 -3.17 1.03 4.27
C GLY A 218 -1.72 0.53 4.25
N PHE A 219 -0.81 1.30 3.65
CA PHE A 219 0.61 1.06 3.86
C PHE A 219 1.10 1.68 5.18
N CYS A 220 2.26 1.26 5.66
CA CYS A 220 2.81 1.64 6.98
C CYS A 220 1.83 1.40 8.15
N PRO A 221 1.05 0.32 8.20
CA PRO A 221 -0.07 0.16 9.15
C PRO A 221 0.36 0.16 10.63
N ILE A 222 1.64 0.04 10.91
CA ILE A 222 2.24 0.10 12.26
C ILE A 222 3.16 1.31 12.45
N GLY A 223 3.08 2.33 11.57
CA GLY A 223 3.94 3.51 11.62
C GLY A 223 5.35 3.29 11.06
N SER A 224 5.57 2.23 10.28
CA SER A 224 6.83 1.95 9.56
C SER A 224 8.13 2.27 10.33
N PRO A 225 8.41 1.59 11.45
CA PRO A 225 9.61 1.87 12.27
C PRO A 225 10.92 1.59 11.51
N SER A 226 10.86 0.90 10.37
CA SER A 226 12.00 0.57 9.53
C SER A 226 12.13 1.42 8.27
N ARG A 227 11.35 2.51 8.13
CA ARG A 227 11.47 3.42 6.98
C ARG A 227 12.86 4.03 6.87
N PRO A 228 13.29 4.47 5.66
CA PRO A 228 14.58 5.13 5.46
C PRO A 228 14.76 6.34 6.39
N GLU A 229 16.00 6.64 6.76
CA GLU A 229 16.34 7.76 7.64
C GLU A 229 15.93 9.10 7.06
N ARG A 230 16.01 9.25 5.73
CA ARG A 230 15.58 10.47 5.01
C ARG A 230 14.09 10.83 5.22
N ASP A 231 13.27 9.84 5.61
CA ASP A 231 11.83 10.03 5.84
C ASP A 231 11.51 10.30 7.32
N ARG A 232 12.53 10.47 8.18
CA ARG A 232 12.36 10.65 9.62
C ARG A 232 12.51 12.12 10.02
N THR A 233 11.69 12.53 10.98
CA THR A 233 11.81 13.83 11.65
C THR A 233 11.60 13.66 13.16
N PRO A 234 12.08 14.62 13.98
CA PRO A 234 11.94 14.54 15.45
C PRO A 234 10.48 14.53 15.94
N GLU A 235 9.55 15.03 15.12
CA GLU A 235 8.13 15.14 15.46
C GLU A 235 7.35 13.85 15.15
N ASP A 236 8.00 12.85 14.58
CA ASP A 236 7.35 11.61 14.18
C ASP A 236 6.82 10.83 15.38
N VAL A 237 5.56 10.41 15.29
CA VAL A 237 4.90 9.60 16.32
C VAL A 237 4.95 8.13 15.91
N ALA A 238 5.56 7.30 16.73
CA ALA A 238 5.53 5.86 16.55
C ALA A 238 4.17 5.30 16.97
N ALA A 239 3.37 4.83 16.02
CA ALA A 239 2.03 4.31 16.28
C ALA A 239 2.04 3.18 17.33
N THR A 240 3.09 2.35 17.34
CA THR A 240 3.27 1.27 18.32
C THR A 240 3.69 1.72 19.72
N GLU A 241 4.01 3.00 19.91
CA GLU A 241 4.41 3.59 21.18
C GLU A 241 3.33 4.53 21.76
N MET A 242 2.23 4.74 21.04
CA MET A 242 1.11 5.52 21.54
C MET A 242 0.55 4.89 22.83
N PRO A 243 0.30 5.68 23.89
CA PRO A 243 -0.20 5.15 25.16
C PRO A 243 -1.45 4.29 25.01
N GLU A 244 -2.40 4.74 24.18
CA GLU A 244 -3.67 4.06 23.91
C GLU A 244 -3.43 2.67 23.27
N VAL A 245 -2.52 2.60 22.31
CA VAL A 245 -2.15 1.34 21.64
C VAL A 245 -1.43 0.39 22.61
N VAL A 246 -0.53 0.91 23.43
CA VAL A 246 0.24 0.12 24.40
C VAL A 246 -0.66 -0.43 25.50
N GLU A 247 -1.62 0.36 26.00
CA GLU A 247 -2.55 -0.07 27.05
C GLU A 247 -3.47 -1.19 26.56
N ILE A 248 -4.06 -1.02 25.36
CA ILE A 248 -4.90 -2.04 24.74
C ILE A 248 -4.07 -3.31 24.45
N ALA A 249 -2.85 -3.15 23.95
CA ALA A 249 -1.96 -4.30 23.70
C ALA A 249 -1.65 -5.10 24.97
N ARG A 250 -1.49 -4.42 26.09
CA ARG A 250 -1.30 -5.06 27.42
C ARG A 250 -2.56 -5.83 27.84
N ALA A 251 -3.73 -5.25 27.65
CA ALA A 251 -5.00 -5.91 27.99
C ALA A 251 -5.21 -7.19 27.16
N HIS A 252 -4.89 -7.16 25.88
CA HIS A 252 -4.98 -8.32 24.97
C HIS A 252 -3.78 -9.28 25.08
N GLY A 253 -2.71 -8.94 25.83
CA GLY A 253 -1.50 -9.76 25.95
C GLY A 253 -0.72 -9.92 24.65
N VAL A 254 -0.75 -8.92 23.77
CA VAL A 254 -0.12 -8.94 22.43
C VAL A 254 0.87 -7.78 22.25
N HIS A 255 1.66 -7.85 21.18
CA HIS A 255 2.53 -6.74 20.81
C HIS A 255 1.72 -5.55 20.25
N PRO A 256 2.06 -4.28 20.54
CA PRO A 256 1.35 -3.09 20.05
C PRO A 256 1.10 -3.08 18.53
N ALA A 257 2.02 -3.59 17.72
CA ALA A 257 1.81 -3.72 16.28
C ALA A 257 0.55 -4.52 15.91
N ILE A 258 0.17 -5.52 16.73
CA ILE A 258 -1.03 -6.33 16.52
C ILE A 258 -2.29 -5.49 16.71
N ILE A 259 -2.30 -4.58 17.69
CA ILE A 259 -3.42 -3.65 17.89
C ILE A 259 -3.59 -2.71 16.69
N CYS A 260 -2.49 -2.16 16.17
CA CYS A 260 -2.53 -1.36 14.94
C CYS A 260 -3.19 -2.11 13.77
N LEU A 261 -2.84 -3.40 13.60
CA LEU A 261 -3.38 -4.22 12.50
C LEU A 261 -4.85 -4.61 12.73
N LYS A 262 -5.23 -4.98 13.96
CA LYS A 262 -6.63 -5.24 14.32
C LYS A 262 -7.49 -4.01 14.07
N TRP A 263 -7.08 -2.84 14.56
CA TRP A 263 -7.75 -1.57 14.32
C TRP A 263 -7.93 -1.29 12.82
N ALA A 264 -6.84 -1.42 12.04
CA ALA A 264 -6.87 -1.19 10.61
C ALA A 264 -7.87 -2.10 9.89
N ALA A 265 -7.82 -3.40 10.17
CA ALA A 265 -8.73 -4.36 9.57
C ALA A 265 -10.18 -4.14 10.02
N GLN A 266 -10.44 -3.87 11.33
CA GLN A 266 -11.79 -3.63 11.82
C GLN A 266 -12.39 -2.31 11.33
N ARG A 267 -11.56 -1.28 11.13
CA ARG A 267 -11.98 -0.01 10.55
C ARG A 267 -12.50 -0.15 9.11
N GLY A 268 -12.05 -1.17 8.36
CA GLY A 268 -12.50 -1.40 6.98
C GLY A 268 -11.41 -1.34 5.92
N GLN A 269 -10.20 -0.81 6.24
CA GLN A 269 -9.06 -0.82 5.33
C GLN A 269 -8.40 -2.19 5.21
N ILE A 270 -7.53 -2.34 4.22
CA ILE A 270 -6.66 -3.51 4.06
C ILE A 270 -5.24 -3.11 4.48
N PRO A 271 -4.78 -3.43 5.70
CA PRO A 271 -3.39 -3.20 6.07
C PRO A 271 -2.46 -4.15 5.31
N ILE A 272 -1.29 -3.64 4.91
CA ILE A 272 -0.23 -4.41 4.24
C ILE A 272 1.08 -4.35 5.05
N PRO A 273 1.11 -4.95 6.26
CA PRO A 273 2.33 -5.02 7.05
C PRO A 273 3.42 -5.81 6.34
N PHE A 274 4.66 -5.45 6.61
CA PHE A 274 5.85 -6.16 6.13
C PHE A 274 6.65 -6.76 7.27
N SER A 275 7.13 -7.98 7.10
CA SER A 275 8.16 -8.60 7.95
C SER A 275 8.83 -9.77 7.24
N VAL A 276 10.13 -9.93 7.47
CA VAL A 276 10.89 -11.13 7.07
C VAL A 276 10.95 -12.19 8.19
N LYS A 277 10.42 -11.89 9.39
CA LYS A 277 10.44 -12.80 10.54
C LYS A 277 9.16 -13.61 10.62
N GLU A 278 9.30 -14.95 10.57
CA GLU A 278 8.16 -15.87 10.62
C GLU A 278 7.19 -15.59 11.77
N PRO A 279 7.64 -15.43 13.03
CA PRO A 279 6.69 -15.16 14.12
C PRO A 279 5.88 -13.89 13.93
N GLN A 280 6.46 -12.87 13.27
CA GLN A 280 5.77 -11.60 13.05
C GLN A 280 4.73 -11.71 11.94
N TYR A 281 5.08 -12.23 10.74
CA TYR A 281 4.07 -12.33 9.68
C TYR A 281 2.98 -13.37 10.02
N VAL A 282 3.27 -14.42 10.79
CA VAL A 282 2.26 -15.34 11.31
C VAL A 282 1.31 -14.62 12.27
N SER A 283 1.84 -13.85 13.24
CA SER A 283 1.02 -13.07 14.18
C SER A 283 0.20 -12.00 13.47
N ASN A 284 0.77 -11.34 12.46
CA ASN A 284 0.07 -10.34 11.66
C ASN A 284 -1.16 -10.93 10.94
N LEU A 285 -1.04 -12.12 10.33
CA LEU A 285 -2.18 -12.77 9.69
C LEU A 285 -3.20 -13.26 10.72
N LYS A 286 -2.71 -13.86 11.80
CA LYS A 286 -3.57 -14.45 12.84
C LYS A 286 -4.45 -13.41 13.53
N CYS A 287 -3.95 -12.19 13.71
CA CYS A 287 -4.62 -11.16 14.48
C CYS A 287 -6.00 -10.74 13.93
N VAL A 288 -6.27 -10.94 12.66
CA VAL A 288 -7.55 -10.62 12.04
C VAL A 288 -8.55 -11.79 12.10
N THR A 289 -8.14 -12.95 12.60
CA THR A 289 -9.00 -14.16 12.71
C THR A 289 -9.48 -14.42 14.13
N GLU A 290 -8.99 -13.71 15.13
CA GLU A 290 -9.31 -13.97 16.53
C GLU A 290 -9.26 -12.69 17.37
N ASP A 291 -9.92 -12.73 18.53
CA ASP A 291 -9.84 -11.73 19.59
C ASP A 291 -9.95 -10.28 19.03
N PRO A 292 -11.11 -9.89 18.45
CA PRO A 292 -11.31 -8.55 17.91
C PRO A 292 -11.24 -7.48 19.00
N LEU A 293 -10.88 -6.25 18.61
CA LEU A 293 -11.02 -5.09 19.49
C LEU A 293 -12.51 -4.82 19.77
N THR A 294 -12.81 -4.38 20.97
CA THR A 294 -14.14 -3.91 21.36
C THR A 294 -14.47 -2.57 20.70
N ASP A 295 -15.75 -2.21 20.68
CA ASP A 295 -16.19 -0.91 20.16
C ASP A 295 -15.59 0.25 20.96
N GLU A 296 -15.38 0.10 22.27
CA GLU A 296 -14.76 1.10 23.14
C GLU A 296 -13.28 1.28 22.80
N GLU A 297 -12.54 0.18 22.55
CA GLU A 297 -11.14 0.24 22.12
C GLU A 297 -10.99 0.85 20.73
N MET A 298 -11.88 0.51 19.79
CA MET A 298 -11.94 1.13 18.47
C MET A 298 -12.17 2.62 18.56
N GLU A 299 -13.07 3.07 19.43
CA GLU A 299 -13.36 4.50 19.66
C GLU A 299 -12.17 5.21 20.32
N THR A 300 -11.54 4.57 21.31
CA THR A 300 -10.31 5.08 21.96
C THR A 300 -9.20 5.32 20.92
N LEU A 301 -8.98 4.37 20.04
CA LEU A 301 -7.99 4.50 18.97
C LEU A 301 -8.40 5.55 17.94
N ARG A 302 -9.70 5.65 17.60
CA ARG A 302 -10.21 6.67 16.70
C ARG A 302 -9.95 8.08 17.24
N ALA A 303 -10.16 8.29 18.54
CA ALA A 303 -9.92 9.57 19.20
C ALA A 303 -8.44 9.94 19.37
N ALA A 304 -7.55 8.94 19.25
CA ALA A 304 -6.11 9.11 19.50
C ALA A 304 -5.31 9.60 18.28
N ASP A 305 -5.95 9.94 17.16
CA ASP A 305 -5.27 10.42 15.94
C ASP A 305 -4.34 11.61 16.25
N LYS A 306 -3.12 11.54 15.70
CA LYS A 306 -2.11 12.61 15.83
C LYS A 306 -1.96 13.41 14.55
N ASN A 307 -2.65 13.04 13.46
CA ASN A 307 -2.46 13.58 12.12
C ASN A 307 -0.97 13.60 11.71
N CYS A 308 -0.23 12.56 12.10
CA CYS A 308 1.23 12.48 11.95
C CYS A 308 1.61 11.65 10.72
N ARG A 309 1.80 12.32 9.58
CA ARG A 309 2.30 11.71 8.35
C ARG A 309 3.78 11.38 8.48
N LEU A 310 4.15 10.13 8.20
CA LEU A 310 5.52 9.64 8.25
C LEU A 310 6.17 9.60 6.85
N ILE A 311 5.41 9.28 5.82
CA ILE A 311 5.88 9.27 4.42
C ILE A 311 5.52 10.63 3.81
N LYS A 312 6.40 11.60 4.02
CA LYS A 312 6.19 12.99 3.65
C LYS A 312 6.38 13.25 2.15
N GLY A 313 7.21 12.44 1.48
CA GLY A 313 7.45 12.52 0.03
C GLY A 313 8.31 13.70 -0.40
N GLN A 314 9.09 14.31 0.50
CA GLN A 314 9.90 15.51 0.22
C GLN A 314 10.83 15.37 -0.98
N VAL A 315 11.29 14.15 -1.27
CA VAL A 315 12.15 13.85 -2.44
C VAL A 315 11.44 14.02 -3.79
N PHE A 316 10.11 14.15 -3.80
CA PHE A 316 9.29 14.33 -5.00
C PHE A 316 8.89 15.79 -5.25
N LEU A 317 9.33 16.73 -4.41
CA LEU A 317 9.02 18.13 -4.56
C LEU A 317 9.62 18.69 -5.86
N TRP A 318 8.88 19.59 -6.49
CA TRP A 318 9.29 20.30 -7.72
C TRP A 318 10.01 21.61 -7.41
N PRO A 319 10.76 22.18 -8.37
CA PRO A 319 11.31 23.50 -8.23
C PRO A 319 10.22 24.55 -7.94
N GLY A 320 10.40 25.30 -6.86
CA GLY A 320 9.41 26.27 -6.37
C GLY A 320 8.49 25.76 -5.25
N ALA A 321 8.38 24.45 -5.04
CA ALA A 321 7.76 23.91 -3.82
C ALA A 321 8.66 24.20 -2.61
N THR A 322 8.06 24.64 -1.52
CA THR A 322 8.79 25.10 -0.33
C THR A 322 8.74 24.11 0.82
N HIS A 323 7.70 23.29 0.87
CA HIS A 323 7.47 22.38 1.96
C HIS A 323 6.87 21.05 1.47
N TRP A 324 7.14 19.92 2.15
CA TRP A 324 6.59 18.62 1.80
C TRP A 324 5.05 18.61 1.77
N GLN A 325 4.41 19.48 2.55
CA GLN A 325 2.96 19.66 2.59
C GLN A 325 2.36 20.10 1.24
N ASP A 326 3.17 20.72 0.38
CA ASP A 326 2.75 21.13 -0.98
C ASP A 326 2.33 19.90 -1.84
N LEU A 327 2.84 18.70 -1.54
CA LEU A 327 2.42 17.46 -2.19
C LEU A 327 1.00 17.02 -1.81
N TRP A 328 0.51 17.44 -0.64
CA TRP A 328 -0.64 16.84 0.03
C TRP A 328 -1.90 17.70 0.06
N ASP A 329 -1.88 18.88 -0.59
CA ASP A 329 -3.05 19.75 -0.80
C ASP A 329 -3.81 20.06 0.50
N LEU A 330 -3.08 20.33 1.59
CA LEU A 330 -3.66 20.47 2.95
C LEU A 330 -4.60 21.67 3.08
N ASN A 331 -4.57 22.62 2.16
CA ASN A 331 -5.49 23.75 2.08
C ASN A 331 -6.80 23.41 1.33
N GLY A 332 -6.95 22.17 0.84
CA GLY A 332 -8.13 21.73 0.10
C GLY A 332 -8.10 22.01 -1.41
N GLU A 333 -7.01 22.57 -1.92
CA GLU A 333 -6.79 22.86 -3.34
C GLU A 333 -5.52 22.15 -3.84
N ILE A 334 -5.48 21.82 -5.12
CA ILE A 334 -4.29 21.21 -5.73
C ILE A 334 -3.18 22.26 -5.79
N THR A 335 -2.07 21.98 -5.10
CA THR A 335 -0.97 22.92 -5.01
C THR A 335 -0.18 22.98 -6.33
N GLY A 336 0.09 24.18 -6.83
CA GLY A 336 0.90 24.40 -8.04
C GLY A 336 0.14 24.31 -9.37
N CYS A 337 -1.20 24.24 -9.30
CA CYS A 337 -2.06 24.36 -10.48
C CYS A 337 -2.40 25.82 -10.78
#